data_d7ed1f26653122f3fd7e4069605ff35f
#
_entry.id   d7ed1f26653122f3fd7e4069605ff35f
#
_cell.length_a   1.000
_cell.length_b   1.000
_cell.length_c   1.000
_cell.angle_alpha   90.00
_cell.angle_beta   90.00
_cell.angle_gamma   90.00
#
_symmetry.space_group_name_H-M   'P 1'
#
loop_
_entity.id
_entity.type
_entity.pdbx_description
1 polymer ?
#
loop_
_entity_poly.entity_id
_entity_poly.type
_entity_poly.pdbx_seq_one_letter_code
_entity_poly.pdbx_strand_id
1 'polypeptide(L)'
;MKKTFKEKGWTITVDELVPFGEVTDWRSILAKVRQDPPDVVINTDYLPGNSASFLNQFMEQPTKSLLFLQYAPSVPEFIKLTGKNSTGVIYDLLGGPLVTPKNPRADEVAAKFKQKYGAESGTYGIGLYEMANVYFDALKKAGNPADHKAVMKALSETDKQIAAGRLKFDPATHLALQGDDYIPITFFQIEDGKRVLISPTKYATGEFEPQPWTK
;
A
#
# COMPACT_ATOMS: atom_id res chain seq x y z
N MET A 1 -0.62 12.65 -10.59
CA MET A 1 -0.07 13.21 -9.32
C MET A 1 0.32 14.68 -9.48
N LYS A 2 1.37 15.09 -10.25
CA LYS A 2 1.83 16.49 -10.37
C LYS A 2 0.75 17.50 -10.77
N LYS A 3 -0.09 17.17 -11.76
CA LYS A 3 -1.23 18.02 -12.17
C LYS A 3 -2.18 18.26 -11.01
N THR A 4 -2.56 17.21 -10.30
CA THR A 4 -3.48 17.26 -9.16
C THR A 4 -2.91 18.09 -8.00
N PHE A 5 -1.61 17.96 -7.70
CA PHE A 5 -0.97 18.78 -6.68
C PHE A 5 -1.04 20.27 -7.04
N LYS A 6 -0.70 20.63 -8.27
CA LYS A 6 -0.80 22.03 -8.74
C LYS A 6 -2.24 22.56 -8.68
N GLU A 7 -3.22 21.77 -9.11
CA GLU A 7 -4.65 22.12 -9.03
C GLU A 7 -5.13 22.32 -7.58
N LYS A 8 -4.47 21.67 -6.62
CA LYS A 8 -4.73 21.81 -5.17
C LYS A 8 -3.90 22.93 -4.51
N GLY A 9 -3.15 23.71 -5.29
CA GLY A 9 -2.35 24.83 -4.78
C GLY A 9 -0.99 24.44 -4.20
N TRP A 10 -0.52 23.19 -4.41
CA TRP A 10 0.79 22.75 -3.95
C TRP A 10 1.90 23.16 -4.92
N THR A 11 3.03 23.60 -4.38
CA THR A 11 4.25 23.85 -5.12
C THR A 11 5.14 22.61 -5.07
N ILE A 12 5.67 22.20 -6.23
CA ILE A 12 6.64 21.09 -6.32
C ILE A 12 8.03 21.71 -6.37
N THR A 13 8.82 21.55 -5.30
CA THR A 13 10.16 22.11 -5.17
C THR A 13 11.22 21.17 -5.72
N VAL A 14 11.06 19.86 -5.54
CA VAL A 14 11.95 18.82 -6.05
C VAL A 14 11.14 17.81 -6.85
N ASP A 15 11.55 17.52 -8.08
CA ASP A 15 10.89 16.58 -8.98
C ASP A 15 11.96 15.75 -9.71
N GLU A 16 12.27 14.60 -9.15
CA GLU A 16 13.32 13.72 -9.63
C GLU A 16 12.77 12.40 -10.15
N LEU A 17 13.26 11.98 -11.29
CA LEU A 17 12.99 10.65 -11.85
C LEU A 17 14.26 9.83 -11.77
N VAL A 18 14.21 8.74 -11.03
CA VAL A 18 15.32 7.80 -10.94
C VAL A 18 15.17 6.67 -11.97
N PRO A 19 16.26 6.09 -12.46
CA PRO A 19 16.21 4.94 -13.36
C PRO A 19 15.47 3.76 -12.71
N PHE A 20 14.80 2.96 -13.54
CA PHE A 20 14.21 1.70 -13.08
C PHE A 20 15.31 0.73 -12.65
N GLY A 21 15.10 0.09 -11.50
CA GLY A 21 16.01 -0.90 -10.94
C GLY A 21 16.54 -0.52 -9.56
N GLU A 22 17.66 -1.09 -9.19
CA GLU A 22 18.26 -0.88 -7.87
C GLU A 22 18.89 0.53 -7.75
N VAL A 23 18.53 1.24 -6.69
CA VAL A 23 19.08 2.55 -6.33
C VAL A 23 19.58 2.49 -4.88
N THR A 24 20.89 2.59 -4.71
CA THR A 24 21.52 2.46 -3.39
C THR A 24 21.97 3.80 -2.79
N ASP A 25 22.11 4.85 -3.61
CA ASP A 25 22.53 6.18 -3.16
C ASP A 25 21.53 7.27 -3.55
N TRP A 26 20.94 7.88 -2.53
CA TRP A 26 19.94 8.93 -2.63
C TRP A 26 20.45 10.29 -2.17
N ARG A 27 21.74 10.40 -1.75
CA ARG A 27 22.28 11.59 -1.09
C ARG A 27 22.23 12.83 -1.97
N SER A 28 22.44 12.68 -3.29
CA SER A 28 22.35 13.79 -4.23
C SER A 28 20.94 14.39 -4.33
N ILE A 29 19.91 13.53 -4.32
CA ILE A 29 18.50 13.95 -4.31
C ILE A 29 18.13 14.55 -2.95
N LEU A 30 18.53 13.89 -1.87
CA LEU A 30 18.30 14.35 -0.51
C LEU A 30 18.99 15.68 -0.20
N ALA A 31 20.13 15.97 -0.84
CA ALA A 31 20.78 17.29 -0.73
C ALA A 31 19.89 18.40 -1.29
N LYS A 32 19.18 18.17 -2.42
CA LYS A 32 18.21 19.13 -2.96
C LYS A 32 17.03 19.34 -2.02
N VAL A 33 16.51 18.25 -1.43
CA VAL A 33 15.44 18.32 -0.43
C VAL A 33 15.87 19.14 0.81
N ARG A 34 17.12 18.97 1.25
CA ARG A 34 17.67 19.69 2.41
C ARG A 34 17.97 21.16 2.14
N GLN A 35 18.24 21.53 0.88
CA GLN A 35 18.51 22.91 0.49
C GLN A 35 17.27 23.79 0.61
N ASP A 36 16.10 23.27 0.25
CA ASP A 36 14.79 23.94 0.36
C ASP A 36 13.77 22.93 0.88
N PRO A 37 13.71 22.69 2.21
CA PRO A 37 12.91 21.61 2.79
C PRO A 37 11.42 21.79 2.51
N PRO A 38 10.77 20.85 1.80
CA PRO A 38 9.34 20.90 1.54
C PRO A 38 8.53 20.46 2.78
N ASP A 39 7.25 20.79 2.82
CA ASP A 39 6.31 20.28 3.84
C ASP A 39 6.14 18.76 3.73
N VAL A 40 6.21 18.20 2.50
CA VAL A 40 6.00 16.78 2.23
C VAL A 40 7.05 16.25 1.28
N VAL A 41 7.66 15.12 1.63
CA VAL A 41 8.55 14.32 0.77
C VAL A 41 7.83 13.04 0.40
N ILE A 42 7.70 12.78 -0.90
CA ILE A 42 7.05 11.57 -1.44
C ILE A 42 8.07 10.77 -2.24
N ASN A 43 8.27 9.51 -1.88
CA ASN A 43 9.02 8.55 -2.68
C ASN A 43 8.06 7.47 -3.19
N THR A 44 8.01 7.29 -4.51
CA THR A 44 7.11 6.34 -5.17
C THR A 44 7.81 5.07 -5.64
N ASP A 45 9.00 4.79 -5.12
CA ASP A 45 9.73 3.56 -5.44
C ASP A 45 9.03 2.35 -4.80
N TYR A 46 8.83 1.32 -5.59
CA TYR A 46 8.15 0.09 -5.15
C TYR A 46 9.12 -0.99 -4.63
N LEU A 47 10.42 -0.85 -4.89
CA LEU A 47 11.43 -1.81 -4.40
C LEU A 47 11.71 -1.57 -2.91
N PRO A 48 11.51 -2.57 -2.04
CA PRO A 48 11.71 -2.39 -0.60
C PRO A 48 13.12 -1.96 -0.23
N GLY A 49 14.14 -2.48 -0.93
CA GLY A 49 15.55 -2.11 -0.74
C GLY A 49 15.83 -0.65 -1.06
N ASN A 50 15.30 -0.15 -2.17
CA ASN A 50 15.45 1.25 -2.57
C ASN A 50 14.81 2.20 -1.56
N SER A 51 13.55 1.93 -1.19
CA SER A 51 12.84 2.75 -0.21
C SER A 51 13.48 2.69 1.18
N ALA A 52 14.02 1.53 1.57
CA ALA A 52 14.75 1.39 2.83
C ALA A 52 16.06 2.19 2.81
N SER A 53 16.81 2.12 1.71
CA SER A 53 18.03 2.91 1.49
C SER A 53 17.72 4.41 1.51
N PHE A 54 16.64 4.83 0.81
CA PHE A 54 16.17 6.21 0.84
C PHE A 54 15.85 6.68 2.27
N LEU A 55 15.06 5.92 3.01
CA LEU A 55 14.69 6.26 4.38
C LEU A 55 15.93 6.37 5.29
N ASN A 56 16.82 5.37 5.25
CA ASN A 56 17.99 5.37 6.11
C ASN A 56 18.89 6.59 5.83
N GLN A 57 19.07 6.96 4.55
CA GLN A 57 19.85 8.14 4.18
C GLN A 57 19.10 9.47 4.47
N PHE A 58 17.77 9.48 4.39
CA PHE A 58 16.98 10.62 4.86
C PHE A 58 17.20 10.83 6.36
N MET A 59 17.20 9.75 7.15
CA MET A 59 17.37 9.79 8.61
C MET A 59 18.80 10.14 9.07
N GLU A 60 19.79 10.13 8.18
CA GLU A 60 21.14 10.67 8.50
C GLU A 60 21.07 12.17 8.86
N GLN A 61 20.20 12.93 8.17
CA GLN A 61 19.92 14.34 8.41
C GLN A 61 18.49 14.65 7.93
N PRO A 62 17.47 14.35 8.75
CA PRO A 62 16.08 14.51 8.36
C PRO A 62 15.68 15.97 8.29
N THR A 63 14.82 16.31 7.33
CA THR A 63 14.09 17.59 7.28
C THR A 63 12.79 17.47 8.07
N LYS A 64 12.21 18.61 8.50
CA LYS A 64 10.88 18.63 9.16
C LYS A 64 9.73 18.39 8.18
N SER A 65 9.91 17.51 7.21
CA SER A 65 8.94 17.18 6.19
C SER A 65 8.14 15.95 6.58
N LEU A 66 6.84 15.92 6.27
CA LEU A 66 6.07 14.69 6.30
C LEU A 66 6.63 13.73 5.25
N LEU A 67 7.01 12.53 5.64
CA LEU A 67 7.56 11.51 4.75
C LEU A 67 6.51 10.46 4.40
N PHE A 68 6.26 10.32 3.10
CA PHE A 68 5.37 9.33 2.54
C PHE A 68 6.13 8.41 1.57
N LEU A 69 6.05 7.11 1.78
CA LEU A 69 6.69 6.09 0.95
C LEU A 69 5.62 5.15 0.37
N GLN A 70 5.49 5.13 -0.95
CA GLN A 70 4.47 4.33 -1.61
C GLN A 70 4.82 2.83 -1.56
N TYR A 71 3.87 1.96 -1.18
CA TYR A 71 3.91 0.49 -1.19
C TYR A 71 5.02 -0.19 -0.40
N ALA A 72 6.28 0.19 -0.58
CA ALA A 72 7.43 -0.52 -0.05
C ALA A 72 7.34 -0.83 1.47
N PRO A 73 6.82 0.07 2.33
CA PRO A 73 6.66 -0.23 3.75
C PRO A 73 5.66 -1.34 4.07
N SER A 74 4.86 -1.77 3.11
CA SER A 74 3.86 -2.84 3.29
C SER A 74 4.47 -4.24 3.41
N VAL A 75 5.71 -4.43 2.95
CA VAL A 75 6.37 -5.74 3.00
C VAL A 75 7.26 -5.88 4.23
N PRO A 76 7.38 -7.10 4.80
CA PRO A 76 8.16 -7.34 6.03
C PRO A 76 9.63 -6.92 5.94
N GLU A 77 10.23 -7.07 4.76
CA GLU A 77 11.63 -6.73 4.49
C GLU A 77 11.95 -5.26 4.76
N PHE A 78 11.01 -4.35 4.48
CA PHE A 78 11.22 -2.92 4.69
C PHE A 78 11.52 -2.61 6.16
N ILE A 79 10.68 -3.08 7.08
CA ILE A 79 10.89 -2.87 8.54
C ILE A 79 12.17 -3.55 8.99
N LYS A 80 12.50 -4.74 8.45
CA LYS A 80 13.74 -5.45 8.77
C LYS A 80 14.98 -4.64 8.36
N LEU A 81 14.94 -3.96 7.21
CA LEU A 81 16.05 -3.16 6.67
C LEU A 81 16.19 -1.79 7.34
N THR A 82 15.11 -1.23 7.84
CA THR A 82 15.06 0.14 8.39
C THR A 82 15.03 0.19 9.91
N GLY A 83 14.61 -0.89 10.56
CA GLY A 83 14.50 -0.95 12.03
C GLY A 83 13.70 0.23 12.58
N LYS A 84 14.25 0.88 13.61
CA LYS A 84 13.63 2.04 14.27
C LYS A 84 13.40 3.25 13.36
N ASN A 85 14.15 3.37 12.28
CA ASN A 85 14.00 4.48 11.32
C ASN A 85 12.63 4.45 10.63
N SER A 86 11.97 3.30 10.57
CA SER A 86 10.63 3.19 9.99
C SER A 86 9.51 3.79 10.85
N THR A 87 9.73 4.03 12.14
CA THR A 87 8.71 4.60 13.02
C THR A 87 8.29 5.99 12.54
N GLY A 88 6.99 6.17 12.34
CA GLY A 88 6.39 7.40 11.82
C GLY A 88 6.18 7.39 10.30
N VAL A 89 6.82 6.51 9.54
CA VAL A 89 6.65 6.45 8.07
C VAL A 89 5.22 6.15 7.70
N ILE A 90 4.68 6.96 6.77
CA ILE A 90 3.34 6.78 6.21
C ILE A 90 3.46 6.13 4.84
N TYR A 91 2.52 5.25 4.52
CA TYR A 91 2.41 4.64 3.20
C TYR A 91 0.97 4.31 2.84
N ASP A 92 0.69 4.10 1.56
CA ASP A 92 -0.62 3.68 1.10
C ASP A 92 -0.62 2.26 0.54
N LEU A 93 -1.83 1.69 0.50
CA LEU A 93 -2.12 0.49 -0.26
C LEU A 93 -3.41 0.67 -1.05
N LEU A 94 -3.37 0.33 -2.33
CA LEU A 94 -4.55 0.18 -3.17
C LEU A 94 -4.86 -1.32 -3.31
N GLY A 95 -5.97 -1.75 -2.72
CA GLY A 95 -6.40 -3.15 -2.78
C GLY A 95 -5.55 -4.11 -1.93
N GLY A 96 -4.77 -3.60 -0.98
CA GLY A 96 -4.06 -4.41 0.01
C GLY A 96 -5.00 -4.99 1.08
N PRO A 97 -4.51 -5.94 1.91
CA PRO A 97 -5.33 -6.52 2.96
C PRO A 97 -5.74 -5.46 3.98
N LEU A 98 -7.04 -5.37 4.20
CA LEU A 98 -7.68 -4.47 5.15
C LEU A 98 -7.72 -5.17 6.52
N VAL A 99 -6.58 -5.20 7.21
CA VAL A 99 -6.42 -5.86 8.51
C VAL A 99 -7.04 -4.98 9.59
N THR A 100 -8.28 -5.26 9.94
CA THR A 100 -9.08 -4.55 10.94
C THR A 100 -10.16 -5.49 11.48
N PRO A 101 -10.60 -5.34 12.74
CA PRO A 101 -11.72 -6.13 13.29
C PRO A 101 -13.02 -6.03 12.46
N LYS A 102 -13.15 -5.01 11.63
CA LYS A 102 -14.29 -4.82 10.72
C LYS A 102 -14.19 -5.64 9.42
N ASN A 103 -13.06 -6.26 9.17
CA ASN A 103 -12.85 -7.18 8.05
C ASN A 103 -12.18 -8.49 8.51
N PRO A 104 -12.92 -9.39 9.18
CA PRO A 104 -12.37 -10.64 9.71
C PRO A 104 -11.76 -11.54 8.63
N ARG A 105 -12.14 -11.35 7.37
CA ARG A 105 -11.57 -12.11 6.23
C ARG A 105 -10.08 -11.84 6.06
N ALA A 106 -9.61 -10.63 6.27
CA ALA A 106 -8.19 -10.30 6.19
C ALA A 106 -7.38 -11.04 7.25
N ASP A 107 -7.87 -11.06 8.50
CA ASP A 107 -7.24 -11.76 9.62
C ASP A 107 -7.23 -13.28 9.39
N GLU A 108 -8.35 -13.85 8.90
CA GLU A 108 -8.45 -15.29 8.59
C GLU A 108 -7.38 -15.72 7.57
N VAL A 109 -7.25 -14.97 6.47
CA VAL A 109 -6.29 -15.32 5.40
C VAL A 109 -4.86 -15.12 5.88
N ALA A 110 -4.57 -14.02 6.59
CA ALA A 110 -3.25 -13.75 7.16
C ALA A 110 -2.82 -14.84 8.15
N ALA A 111 -3.73 -15.25 9.05
CA ALA A 111 -3.47 -16.33 10.02
C ALA A 111 -3.19 -17.67 9.36
N LYS A 112 -3.99 -18.06 8.34
CA LYS A 112 -3.77 -19.28 7.56
C LYS A 112 -2.44 -19.27 6.81
N PHE A 113 -2.07 -18.13 6.23
CA PHE A 113 -0.79 -17.98 5.56
C PHE A 113 0.36 -18.17 6.54
N LYS A 114 0.32 -17.48 7.68
CA LYS A 114 1.34 -17.59 8.73
C LYS A 114 1.46 -19.00 9.29
N GLN A 115 0.33 -19.67 9.51
CA GLN A 115 0.31 -21.07 9.95
C GLN A 115 0.98 -22.00 8.96
N LYS A 116 0.72 -21.79 7.65
CA LYS A 116 1.25 -22.67 6.58
C LYS A 116 2.72 -22.43 6.27
N TYR A 117 3.18 -21.17 6.30
CA TYR A 117 4.50 -20.80 5.80
C TYR A 117 5.46 -20.29 6.89
N GLY A 118 5.01 -20.14 8.13
CA GLY A 118 5.83 -19.67 9.25
C GLY A 118 6.21 -18.19 9.20
N ALA A 119 5.67 -17.43 8.25
CA ALA A 119 6.00 -16.03 8.01
C ALA A 119 4.76 -15.21 7.62
N GLU A 120 4.86 -13.91 7.71
CA GLU A 120 3.83 -12.99 7.17
C GLU A 120 3.92 -12.95 5.64
N SER A 121 2.77 -12.91 4.96
CA SER A 121 2.73 -12.91 3.49
C SER A 121 3.09 -11.56 2.88
N GLY A 122 3.02 -10.48 3.66
CA GLY A 122 2.93 -9.14 3.12
C GLY A 122 1.66 -8.93 2.29
N THR A 123 1.62 -7.85 1.55
CA THR A 123 0.44 -7.43 0.79
C THR A 123 0.10 -8.35 -0.38
N TYR A 124 1.12 -8.74 -1.15
CA TYR A 124 0.90 -9.41 -2.45
C TYR A 124 0.42 -10.85 -2.33
N GLY A 125 0.93 -11.62 -1.35
CA GLY A 125 0.54 -13.02 -1.18
C GLY A 125 -0.93 -13.20 -0.87
N ILE A 126 -1.47 -12.37 0.04
CA ILE A 126 -2.89 -12.37 0.39
C ILE A 126 -3.74 -11.92 -0.81
N GLY A 127 -3.34 -10.85 -1.49
CA GLY A 127 -4.06 -10.33 -2.66
C GLY A 127 -4.19 -11.37 -3.77
N LEU A 128 -3.08 -12.02 -4.14
CA LEU A 128 -3.08 -13.08 -5.17
C LEU A 128 -3.92 -14.29 -4.76
N TYR A 129 -3.87 -14.71 -3.50
CA TYR A 129 -4.71 -15.78 -3.00
C TYR A 129 -6.20 -15.45 -3.14
N GLU A 130 -6.61 -14.24 -2.76
CA GLU A 130 -8.01 -13.81 -2.88
C GLU A 130 -8.45 -13.71 -4.36
N MET A 131 -7.61 -13.17 -5.23
CA MET A 131 -7.92 -13.08 -6.67
C MET A 131 -8.06 -14.47 -7.30
N ALA A 132 -7.19 -15.43 -6.95
CA ALA A 132 -7.32 -16.81 -7.41
C ALA A 132 -8.63 -17.45 -6.96
N ASN A 133 -9.05 -17.23 -5.71
CA ASN A 133 -10.33 -17.73 -5.22
C ASN A 133 -11.54 -17.10 -5.95
N VAL A 134 -11.49 -15.80 -6.23
CA VAL A 134 -12.54 -15.12 -7.02
C VAL A 134 -12.62 -15.74 -8.42
N TYR A 135 -11.48 -15.98 -9.06
CA TYR A 135 -11.44 -16.63 -10.37
C TYR A 135 -11.99 -18.06 -10.33
N PHE A 136 -11.61 -18.87 -9.33
CA PHE A 136 -12.13 -20.23 -9.19
C PHE A 136 -13.63 -20.27 -8.90
N ASP A 137 -14.16 -19.32 -8.15
CA ASP A 137 -15.60 -19.19 -7.94
C ASP A 137 -16.33 -18.88 -9.26
N ALA A 138 -15.74 -18.00 -10.10
CA ALA A 138 -16.28 -17.69 -11.42
C ALA A 138 -16.24 -18.91 -12.37
N LEU A 139 -15.14 -19.69 -12.37
CA LEU A 139 -15.06 -20.94 -13.15
C LEU A 139 -16.13 -21.93 -12.73
N LYS A 140 -16.33 -22.14 -11.43
CA LYS A 140 -17.39 -23.01 -10.90
C LYS A 140 -18.78 -22.57 -11.33
N LYS A 141 -19.04 -21.23 -11.25
CA LYS A 141 -20.32 -20.63 -11.64
C LYS A 141 -20.58 -20.77 -13.15
N ALA A 142 -19.54 -20.61 -13.97
CA ALA A 142 -19.62 -20.78 -15.43
C ALA A 142 -19.87 -22.24 -15.86
N GLY A 143 -19.44 -23.23 -15.04
CA GLY A 143 -19.61 -24.66 -15.29
C GLY A 143 -18.66 -25.26 -16.35
N ASN A 144 -18.25 -24.46 -17.33
CA ASN A 144 -17.28 -24.84 -18.36
C ASN A 144 -16.13 -23.80 -18.42
N PRO A 145 -14.91 -24.16 -17.99
CA PRO A 145 -13.78 -23.22 -17.99
C PRO A 145 -13.33 -22.81 -19.42
N ALA A 146 -13.67 -23.57 -20.44
CA ALA A 146 -13.38 -23.20 -21.83
C ALA A 146 -14.37 -22.21 -22.42
N ASP A 147 -15.52 -22.00 -21.79
CA ASP A 147 -16.46 -20.93 -22.16
C ASP A 147 -16.04 -19.60 -21.51
N HIS A 148 -15.11 -18.93 -22.17
CA HIS A 148 -14.56 -17.65 -21.67
C HIS A 148 -15.63 -16.57 -21.51
N LYS A 149 -16.72 -16.59 -22.31
CA LYS A 149 -17.82 -15.62 -22.19
C LYS A 149 -18.61 -15.85 -20.91
N ALA A 150 -18.91 -17.10 -20.59
CA ALA A 150 -19.57 -17.47 -19.33
C ALA A 150 -18.69 -17.14 -18.11
N VAL A 151 -17.37 -17.42 -18.19
CA VAL A 151 -16.41 -17.06 -17.13
C VAL A 151 -16.35 -15.55 -16.92
N MET A 152 -16.20 -14.76 -17.99
CA MET A 152 -16.19 -13.29 -17.91
C MET A 152 -17.49 -12.74 -17.34
N LYS A 153 -18.64 -13.30 -17.74
CA LYS A 153 -19.92 -12.93 -17.15
C LYS A 153 -19.95 -13.22 -15.65
N ALA A 154 -19.52 -14.42 -15.23
CA ALA A 154 -19.46 -14.80 -13.84
C ALA A 154 -18.52 -13.90 -13.00
N LEU A 155 -17.37 -13.50 -13.57
CA LEU A 155 -16.46 -12.53 -12.94
C LEU A 155 -17.11 -11.16 -12.78
N SER A 156 -17.75 -10.62 -13.84
CA SER A 156 -18.40 -9.31 -13.80
C SER A 156 -19.54 -9.23 -12.78
N GLU A 157 -20.15 -10.36 -12.44
CA GLU A 157 -21.19 -10.49 -11.43
C GLU A 157 -20.65 -10.72 -10.00
N THR A 158 -19.32 -10.65 -9.81
CA THR A 158 -18.73 -10.79 -8.49
C THR A 158 -19.17 -9.67 -7.56
N ASP A 159 -19.68 -10.04 -6.38
CA ASP A 159 -20.00 -9.17 -5.27
C ASP A 159 -19.68 -9.95 -3.98
N LYS A 160 -18.46 -9.78 -3.48
CA LYS A 160 -17.91 -10.66 -2.44
C LYS A 160 -16.99 -9.92 -1.49
N GLN A 161 -17.08 -10.23 -0.19
CA GLN A 161 -16.10 -9.79 0.80
C GLN A 161 -14.81 -10.57 0.63
N ILE A 162 -13.71 -9.86 0.44
CA ILE A 162 -12.34 -10.38 0.36
C ILE A 162 -11.44 -9.70 1.39
N ALA A 163 -10.19 -10.11 1.48
CA ALA A 163 -9.25 -9.51 2.42
C ALA A 163 -9.04 -8.01 2.22
N ALA A 164 -9.22 -7.49 1.00
CA ALA A 164 -9.06 -6.07 0.67
C ALA A 164 -10.36 -5.23 0.86
N GLY A 165 -11.48 -5.83 1.22
CA GLY A 165 -12.79 -5.18 1.31
C GLY A 165 -13.85 -5.90 0.46
N ARG A 166 -14.93 -5.20 0.10
CA ARG A 166 -15.97 -5.75 -0.78
C ARG A 166 -15.59 -5.60 -2.23
N LEU A 167 -15.28 -6.70 -2.90
CA LEU A 167 -14.99 -6.71 -4.33
C LEU A 167 -16.29 -6.74 -5.13
N LYS A 168 -16.47 -5.74 -5.96
CA LYS A 168 -17.51 -5.65 -6.97
C LYS A 168 -16.95 -4.92 -8.19
N PHE A 169 -17.29 -5.37 -9.38
CA PHE A 169 -16.83 -4.75 -10.61
C PHE A 169 -17.86 -3.79 -11.18
N ASP A 170 -17.38 -2.68 -11.74
CA ASP A 170 -18.17 -1.80 -12.57
C ASP A 170 -18.44 -2.47 -13.94
N PRO A 171 -19.71 -2.61 -14.36
CA PRO A 171 -20.03 -3.37 -15.56
C PRO A 171 -19.59 -2.68 -16.86
N ALA A 172 -19.36 -1.37 -16.85
CA ALA A 172 -18.96 -0.60 -18.03
C ALA A 172 -17.45 -0.56 -18.21
N THR A 173 -16.70 -0.49 -17.11
CA THR A 173 -15.24 -0.35 -17.14
C THR A 173 -14.48 -1.63 -16.79
N HIS A 174 -15.17 -2.62 -16.21
CA HIS A 174 -14.62 -3.86 -15.64
C HIS A 174 -13.61 -3.63 -14.51
N LEU A 175 -13.53 -2.42 -13.97
CA LEU A 175 -12.68 -2.09 -12.84
C LEU A 175 -13.38 -2.41 -11.52
N ALA A 176 -12.59 -2.79 -10.51
CA ALA A 176 -13.12 -2.92 -9.15
C ALA A 176 -13.59 -1.55 -8.65
N LEU A 177 -14.79 -1.53 -8.07
CA LEU A 177 -15.31 -0.33 -7.41
C LEU A 177 -14.42 0.02 -6.22
N GLN A 178 -14.13 1.32 -6.08
CA GLN A 178 -13.30 1.86 -5.02
C GLN A 178 -14.13 2.67 -4.02
N GLY A 179 -13.55 2.91 -2.86
CA GLY A 179 -14.16 3.69 -1.78
C GLY A 179 -14.46 2.85 -0.54
N ASP A 180 -14.95 3.51 0.51
CA ASP A 180 -15.11 2.93 1.84
C ASP A 180 -16.10 1.75 1.91
N ASP A 181 -17.03 1.67 0.96
CA ASP A 181 -18.00 0.57 0.88
C ASP A 181 -17.55 -0.59 -0.01
N TYR A 182 -16.42 -0.45 -0.70
CA TYR A 182 -15.87 -1.43 -1.64
C TYR A 182 -14.39 -1.71 -1.32
N ILE A 183 -13.49 -1.40 -2.24
CA ILE A 183 -12.04 -1.52 -2.04
C ILE A 183 -11.49 -0.12 -1.72
N PRO A 184 -11.18 0.17 -0.46
CA PRO A 184 -10.66 1.49 -0.08
C PRO A 184 -9.19 1.65 -0.48
N ILE A 185 -8.78 2.90 -0.70
CA ILE A 185 -7.37 3.26 -0.58
C ILE A 185 -7.08 3.40 0.90
N THR A 186 -6.10 2.67 1.39
CA THR A 186 -5.75 2.65 2.80
C THR A 186 -4.43 3.34 3.04
N PHE A 187 -4.35 4.11 4.14
CA PHE A 187 -3.12 4.71 4.62
C PHE A 187 -2.75 4.10 5.96
N PHE A 188 -1.49 3.76 6.07
CA PHE A 188 -0.91 3.19 7.26
C PHE A 188 0.22 4.07 7.78
N GLN A 189 0.44 4.02 9.07
CA GLN A 189 1.64 4.54 9.72
C GLN A 189 2.37 3.40 10.42
N ILE A 190 3.69 3.42 10.39
CA ILE A 190 4.49 2.45 11.15
C ILE A 190 4.74 3.02 12.54
N GLU A 191 4.30 2.29 13.57
CA GLU A 191 4.49 2.63 14.98
C GLU A 191 5.21 1.47 15.68
N ASP A 192 6.44 1.71 16.11
CA ASP A 192 7.28 0.71 16.77
C ASP A 192 7.30 -0.65 16.07
N GLY A 193 7.49 -0.63 14.76
CA GLY A 193 7.55 -1.81 13.91
C GLY A 193 6.20 -2.45 13.59
N LYS A 194 5.08 -1.86 14.04
CA LYS A 194 3.72 -2.29 13.70
C LYS A 194 3.10 -1.37 12.66
N ARG A 195 2.26 -1.93 11.81
CA ARG A 195 1.50 -1.20 10.80
C ARG A 195 0.14 -0.84 11.35
N VAL A 196 -0.10 0.44 11.59
CA VAL A 196 -1.35 0.98 12.10
C VAL A 196 -2.14 1.57 10.95
N LEU A 197 -3.36 1.11 10.74
CA LEU A 197 -4.27 1.64 9.72
C LEU A 197 -4.86 2.96 10.23
N ILE A 198 -4.52 4.07 9.58
CA ILE A 198 -4.94 5.43 9.98
C ILE A 198 -6.05 6.01 9.09
N SER A 199 -6.22 5.50 7.88
CA SER A 199 -7.28 5.97 6.96
C SER A 199 -7.70 4.85 5.99
N PRO A 200 -9.01 4.76 5.63
CA PRO A 200 -10.10 5.64 6.04
C PRO A 200 -10.54 5.39 7.49
N THR A 201 -11.10 6.42 8.12
CA THR A 201 -11.53 6.38 9.53
C THR A 201 -12.49 5.24 9.85
N LYS A 202 -13.33 4.84 8.88
CA LYS A 202 -14.24 3.70 9.00
C LYS A 202 -13.52 2.41 9.45
N TYR A 203 -12.28 2.21 9.02
CA TYR A 203 -11.50 0.99 9.23
C TYR A 203 -10.27 1.20 10.12
N ALA A 204 -9.97 2.44 10.49
CA ALA A 204 -8.78 2.79 11.25
C ALA A 204 -8.65 1.96 12.54
N THR A 205 -7.41 1.56 12.83
CA THR A 205 -6.99 0.85 14.05
C THR A 205 -6.19 1.74 14.99
N GLY A 206 -5.85 2.95 14.55
CA GLY A 206 -5.22 4.02 15.30
C GLY A 206 -5.41 5.36 14.59
N GLU A 207 -4.77 6.38 15.13
CA GLU A 207 -4.81 7.75 14.60
C GLU A 207 -3.45 8.12 14.01
N PHE A 208 -3.40 9.16 13.19
CA PHE A 208 -2.14 9.71 12.71
C PHE A 208 -1.37 10.36 13.86
N GLU A 209 -0.11 9.99 14.03
CA GLU A 209 0.82 10.61 14.96
C GLU A 209 1.87 11.45 14.22
N PRO A 210 2.22 12.65 14.73
CA PRO A 210 3.30 13.44 14.14
C PRO A 210 4.59 12.64 14.06
N GLN A 211 5.22 12.65 12.90
CA GLN A 211 6.46 11.88 12.66
C GLN A 211 7.58 12.37 13.59
N PRO A 212 8.41 11.47 14.16
CA PRO A 212 9.39 11.82 15.20
C PRO A 212 10.35 12.95 14.83
N TRP A 213 10.73 13.05 13.56
CA TRP A 213 11.67 14.06 13.04
C TRP A 213 11.02 15.40 12.68
N THR A 214 9.70 15.54 12.77
CA THR A 214 8.99 16.80 12.52
C THR A 214 8.80 17.65 13.78
N LYS A 215 9.09 17.08 14.93
CA LYS A 215 8.97 17.74 16.25
C LYS A 215 10.04 18.79 16.50
#